data_b6e6566e707d6bb2edee101d1754d45d
#
_entry.id   b6e6566e707d6bb2edee101d1754d45d
#
_cell.length_a   1.000
_cell.length_b   1.000
_cell.length_c   1.000
_cell.angle_alpha   90.00
_cell.angle_beta   90.00
_cell.angle_gamma   90.00
#
_symmetry.space_group_name_H-M   'P 1'
#
loop_
_entity.id
_entity.type
_entity.pdbx_description
1 polymer ?
#
loop_
_entity_poly.entity_id
_entity_poly.type
_entity_poly.pdbx_seq_one_letter_code
_entity_poly.pdbx_strand_id
1 'polypeptide(L)'
;MKSLKTILIVVVSIVVFLVGYKEIKPVSDEEKMESMIAALEKNGAEVERWSWLARETKTISNIHTFQKLLNEVKEKANIQKWELETSHDGYKATAYKKFSSYEERIVVTWSKENTKENTFIIFEVSGSKWDPGNIREMDKIFSTKPTIYTCVQGVLNDKIEGVLQNKTNQVLKDLSARAIEKIEERAFVSVSAYNKKWNDALSTNREKINVQIAIRSTDNKDTIVVGTPIITSEY
;
A
#
# COMPACT_ATOMS: atom_id res chain seq x y z
N MET A 1 0.30 59.68 -13.58
CA MET A 1 0.69 59.02 -12.33
C MET A 1 -0.27 57.87 -11.88
N LYS A 2 -1.60 58.02 -12.01
CA LYS A 2 -2.55 56.92 -11.61
C LYS A 2 -2.42 55.66 -12.47
N SER A 3 -2.18 55.75 -13.78
CA SER A 3 -2.08 54.59 -14.69
C SER A 3 -0.82 53.73 -14.43
N LEU A 4 0.30 54.34 -14.07
CA LEU A 4 1.56 53.63 -13.81
C LEU A 4 1.49 52.77 -12.53
N LYS A 5 0.80 53.30 -11.48
CA LYS A 5 0.55 52.55 -10.23
C LYS A 5 -0.38 51.36 -10.45
N THR A 6 -1.39 51.52 -11.31
CA THR A 6 -2.32 50.45 -11.64
C THR A 6 -1.63 49.32 -12.42
N ILE A 7 -0.80 49.66 -13.40
CA ILE A 7 0.00 48.68 -14.15
C ILE A 7 0.99 47.95 -13.24
N LEU A 8 1.65 48.63 -12.32
CA LEU A 8 2.60 48.00 -11.36
C LEU A 8 1.89 47.01 -10.45
N ILE A 9 0.67 47.30 -9.94
CA ILE A 9 -0.10 46.41 -9.11
C ILE A 9 -0.53 45.13 -9.88
N VAL A 10 -0.94 45.30 -11.14
CA VAL A 10 -1.32 44.15 -11.99
C VAL A 10 -0.12 43.25 -12.28
N VAL A 11 1.06 43.84 -12.61
CA VAL A 11 2.27 43.07 -12.87
C VAL A 11 2.75 42.32 -11.59
N VAL A 12 2.72 42.96 -10.44
CA VAL A 12 3.06 42.30 -9.15
C VAL A 12 2.09 41.18 -8.84
N SER A 13 0.79 41.36 -9.09
CA SER A 13 -0.22 40.30 -8.88
C SER A 13 0.00 39.08 -9.79
N ILE A 14 0.36 39.31 -11.07
CA ILE A 14 0.67 38.22 -12.00
C ILE A 14 1.94 37.49 -11.61
N VAL A 15 2.99 38.20 -11.18
CA VAL A 15 4.24 37.58 -10.72
C VAL A 15 4.02 36.76 -9.46
N VAL A 16 3.19 37.20 -8.49
CA VAL A 16 2.82 36.43 -7.30
C VAL A 16 2.01 35.19 -7.69
N PHE A 17 1.13 35.28 -8.69
CA PHE A 17 0.39 34.13 -9.19
C PHE A 17 1.30 33.09 -9.89
N LEU A 18 2.30 33.54 -10.66
CA LEU A 18 3.25 32.65 -11.36
C LEU A 18 4.27 31.99 -10.42
N VAL A 19 4.63 32.64 -9.31
CA VAL A 19 5.57 32.09 -8.32
C VAL A 19 4.86 31.20 -7.30
N GLY A 20 3.54 31.33 -7.14
CA GLY A 20 2.74 30.62 -6.12
C GLY A 20 2.25 29.22 -6.51
N TYR A 21 2.24 28.85 -7.77
CA TYR A 21 1.84 27.51 -8.22
C TYR A 21 3.03 26.56 -8.26
N LYS A 22 3.55 26.19 -7.08
CA LYS A 22 4.29 24.94 -6.96
C LYS A 22 3.25 23.82 -7.03
N GLU A 23 3.13 23.15 -8.17
CA GLU A 23 2.37 21.90 -8.25
C GLU A 23 2.90 20.97 -7.15
N ILE A 24 2.11 20.74 -6.13
CA ILE A 24 2.42 19.73 -5.12
C ILE A 24 2.23 18.41 -5.85
N LYS A 25 3.32 17.84 -6.38
CA LYS A 25 3.28 16.50 -6.96
C LYS A 25 2.78 15.54 -5.88
N PRO A 26 1.82 14.68 -6.20
CA PRO A 26 1.40 13.65 -5.27
C PRO A 26 2.60 12.77 -4.92
N VAL A 27 2.70 12.37 -3.65
CA VAL A 27 3.74 11.45 -3.18
C VAL A 27 3.54 10.12 -3.88
N SER A 28 4.58 9.59 -4.52
CA SER A 28 4.52 8.28 -5.20
C SER A 28 4.45 7.13 -4.20
N ASP A 29 4.02 5.94 -4.64
CA ASP A 29 3.93 4.80 -3.76
C ASP A 29 5.32 4.29 -3.34
N GLU A 30 6.35 4.49 -4.18
CA GLU A 30 7.76 4.25 -3.84
C GLU A 30 8.22 5.20 -2.71
N GLU A 31 7.93 6.50 -2.82
CA GLU A 31 8.27 7.48 -1.78
C GLU A 31 7.55 7.18 -0.45
N LYS A 32 6.32 6.64 -0.50
CA LYS A 32 5.61 6.19 0.70
C LYS A 32 6.30 4.98 1.32
N MET A 33 6.71 3.99 0.50
CA MET A 33 7.47 2.82 0.95
C MET A 33 8.76 3.24 1.65
N GLU A 34 9.57 4.11 1.03
CA GLU A 34 10.80 4.64 1.60
C GLU A 34 10.55 5.41 2.90
N SER A 35 9.46 6.18 2.97
CA SER A 35 9.08 6.91 4.19
C SER A 35 8.71 5.95 5.33
N MET A 36 8.02 4.84 5.03
CA MET A 36 7.67 3.82 6.04
C MET A 36 8.92 3.09 6.53
N ILE A 37 9.83 2.69 5.64
CA ILE A 37 11.11 2.07 6.00
C ILE A 37 11.90 3.01 6.92
N ALA A 38 12.12 4.26 6.51
CA ALA A 38 12.86 5.24 7.30
C ALA A 38 12.22 5.51 8.68
N ALA A 39 10.88 5.53 8.75
CA ALA A 39 10.17 5.70 10.02
C ALA A 39 10.37 4.51 10.96
N LEU A 40 10.37 3.27 10.45
CA LEU A 40 10.62 2.08 11.24
C LEU A 40 12.07 2.03 11.75
N GLU A 41 13.06 2.21 10.87
CA GLU A 41 14.48 2.22 11.21
C GLU A 41 14.83 3.30 12.24
N LYS A 42 14.32 4.53 12.06
CA LYS A 42 14.48 5.63 13.00
C LYS A 42 13.93 5.31 14.39
N ASN A 43 12.91 4.47 14.46
CA ASN A 43 12.30 4.01 15.71
C ASN A 43 12.89 2.70 16.24
N GLY A 44 14.05 2.28 15.76
CA GLY A 44 14.81 1.13 16.25
C GLY A 44 14.28 -0.23 15.80
N ALA A 45 13.49 -0.26 14.73
CA ALA A 45 13.08 -1.53 14.12
C ALA A 45 14.09 -1.93 13.03
N GLU A 46 14.45 -3.21 13.01
CA GLU A 46 15.12 -3.84 11.89
C GLU A 46 14.06 -4.30 10.88
N VAL A 47 14.13 -3.77 9.65
CA VAL A 47 13.18 -4.13 8.59
C VAL A 47 13.49 -5.55 8.09
N GLU A 48 12.54 -6.47 8.30
CA GLU A 48 12.66 -7.87 7.88
C GLU A 48 11.98 -8.13 6.52
N ARG A 49 10.88 -7.43 6.24
CA ARG A 49 10.07 -7.66 5.04
C ARG A 49 9.39 -6.39 4.56
N TRP A 50 9.31 -6.27 3.26
CA TRP A 50 8.42 -5.33 2.57
C TRP A 50 7.51 -6.12 1.62
N SER A 51 6.35 -5.55 1.31
CA SER A 51 5.47 -6.06 0.27
C SER A 51 4.84 -4.92 -0.51
N TRP A 52 4.65 -5.17 -1.79
CA TRP A 52 3.95 -4.30 -2.73
C TRP A 52 2.89 -5.13 -3.43
N LEU A 53 1.62 -4.79 -3.20
CA LEU A 53 0.48 -5.50 -3.73
C LEU A 53 -0.30 -4.57 -4.65
N ALA A 54 -0.47 -4.95 -5.90
CA ALA A 54 -1.34 -4.31 -6.87
C ALA A 54 -2.59 -5.17 -7.09
N ARG A 55 -3.76 -4.54 -7.04
CA ARG A 55 -5.05 -5.21 -7.21
C ARG A 55 -5.92 -4.52 -8.25
N GLU A 56 -6.32 -5.27 -9.27
CA GLU A 56 -7.38 -4.90 -10.21
C GLU A 56 -8.64 -5.70 -9.89
N THR A 57 -9.80 -5.03 -9.90
CA THR A 57 -11.12 -5.66 -9.71
C THR A 57 -11.91 -5.62 -11.00
N LYS A 58 -12.66 -6.70 -11.27
CA LYS A 58 -13.53 -6.83 -12.45
C LYS A 58 -14.85 -7.47 -12.07
N THR A 59 -15.84 -7.23 -12.92
CA THR A 59 -17.13 -7.95 -12.90
C THR A 59 -17.15 -8.94 -14.05
N ILE A 60 -17.22 -10.23 -13.75
CA ILE A 60 -17.24 -11.30 -14.74
C ILE A 60 -18.49 -12.16 -14.54
N SER A 61 -19.30 -12.28 -15.60
CA SER A 61 -20.62 -12.88 -15.53
C SER A 61 -20.62 -14.42 -15.54
N ASN A 62 -19.55 -15.05 -16.05
CA ASN A 62 -19.53 -16.51 -16.21
C ASN A 62 -18.11 -17.09 -16.27
N ILE A 63 -18.04 -18.41 -16.09
CA ILE A 63 -16.77 -19.16 -16.07
C ILE A 63 -15.97 -19.07 -17.38
N HIS A 64 -16.61 -19.01 -18.54
CA HIS A 64 -15.88 -18.94 -19.81
C HIS A 64 -15.13 -17.62 -19.95
N THR A 65 -15.75 -16.51 -19.53
CA THR A 65 -15.12 -15.19 -19.51
C THR A 65 -13.97 -15.16 -18.51
N PHE A 66 -14.14 -15.80 -17.34
CA PHE A 66 -13.06 -15.94 -16.35
C PHE A 66 -11.88 -16.76 -16.91
N GLN A 67 -12.15 -17.89 -17.57
CA GLN A 67 -11.10 -18.71 -18.18
C GLN A 67 -10.31 -17.94 -19.24
N LYS A 68 -10.99 -17.14 -20.06
CA LYS A 68 -10.33 -16.25 -21.04
C LYS A 68 -9.41 -15.25 -20.34
N LEU A 69 -9.91 -14.55 -19.33
CA LEU A 69 -9.11 -13.62 -18.53
C LEU A 69 -7.90 -14.31 -17.91
N LEU A 70 -8.10 -15.49 -17.29
CA LEU A 70 -7.02 -16.24 -16.67
C LEU A 70 -5.93 -16.61 -17.68
N ASN A 71 -6.30 -17.01 -18.91
CA ASN A 71 -5.33 -17.30 -19.97
C ASN A 71 -4.55 -16.03 -20.39
N GLU A 72 -5.23 -14.89 -20.55
CA GLU A 72 -4.57 -13.61 -20.83
C GLU A 72 -3.57 -13.21 -19.73
N VAL A 73 -3.93 -13.41 -18.46
CA VAL A 73 -3.02 -13.15 -17.33
C VAL A 73 -1.83 -14.13 -17.35
N LYS A 74 -2.07 -15.41 -17.63
CA LYS A 74 -1.00 -16.42 -17.74
C LYS A 74 0.03 -16.08 -18.82
N GLU A 75 -0.44 -15.65 -19.99
CA GLU A 75 0.42 -15.25 -21.10
C GLU A 75 1.27 -14.02 -20.71
N LYS A 76 0.66 -13.01 -20.13
CA LYS A 76 1.36 -11.79 -19.70
C LYS A 76 2.36 -12.04 -18.56
N ALA A 77 2.00 -12.90 -17.60
CA ALA A 77 2.86 -13.26 -16.48
C ALA A 77 4.10 -14.07 -16.89
N ASN A 78 4.01 -14.82 -17.99
CA ASN A 78 5.06 -15.72 -18.46
C ASN A 78 5.54 -16.69 -17.35
N ILE A 79 4.59 -17.24 -16.58
CA ILE A 79 4.83 -18.24 -15.53
C ILE A 79 4.17 -19.56 -15.97
N GLN A 80 4.96 -20.64 -15.99
CA GLN A 80 4.47 -21.95 -16.49
C GLN A 80 3.62 -22.69 -15.46
N LYS A 81 3.97 -22.60 -14.17
CA LYS A 81 3.30 -23.39 -13.12
C LYS A 81 2.25 -22.53 -12.40
N TRP A 82 1.01 -23.01 -12.45
CA TRP A 82 -0.14 -22.44 -11.76
C TRP A 82 -0.81 -23.48 -10.91
N GLU A 83 -1.16 -23.10 -9.69
CA GLU A 83 -1.97 -23.89 -8.77
C GLU A 83 -3.43 -23.44 -8.94
N LEU A 84 -4.34 -24.39 -9.16
CA LEU A 84 -5.75 -24.13 -9.38
C LEU A 84 -6.56 -24.72 -8.22
N GLU A 85 -7.31 -23.87 -7.56
CA GLU A 85 -8.26 -24.25 -6.52
C GLU A 85 -9.67 -23.99 -7.03
N THR A 86 -10.55 -24.99 -6.88
CA THR A 86 -11.96 -24.89 -7.25
C THR A 86 -12.81 -25.17 -6.01
N SER A 87 -13.75 -24.29 -5.72
CA SER A 87 -14.74 -24.47 -4.68
C SER A 87 -16.15 -24.44 -5.24
N HIS A 88 -17.15 -24.68 -4.39
CA HIS A 88 -18.56 -24.49 -4.76
C HIS A 88 -18.82 -23.03 -5.22
N ASP A 89 -18.14 -22.07 -4.58
CA ASP A 89 -18.42 -20.65 -4.70
C ASP A 89 -17.52 -19.92 -5.70
N GLY A 90 -16.49 -20.59 -6.27
CA GLY A 90 -15.60 -19.92 -7.20
C GLY A 90 -14.32 -20.66 -7.57
N TYR A 91 -13.43 -19.91 -8.16
CA TYR A 91 -12.14 -20.37 -8.67
C TYR A 91 -11.03 -19.45 -8.18
N LYS A 92 -9.86 -20.03 -7.88
CA LYS A 92 -8.63 -19.31 -7.57
C LYS A 92 -7.48 -19.96 -8.34
N ALA A 93 -6.69 -19.15 -9.00
CA ALA A 93 -5.45 -19.55 -9.65
C ALA A 93 -4.30 -18.77 -9.02
N THR A 94 -3.23 -19.47 -8.62
CA THR A 94 -2.06 -18.86 -7.98
C THR A 94 -0.79 -19.28 -8.71
N ALA A 95 0.11 -18.35 -8.93
CA ALA A 95 1.44 -18.61 -9.46
C ALA A 95 2.50 -17.89 -8.62
N TYR A 96 3.69 -18.48 -8.55
CA TYR A 96 4.82 -17.94 -7.82
C TYR A 96 6.07 -17.91 -8.71
N LYS A 97 6.88 -16.87 -8.51
CA LYS A 97 8.21 -16.78 -9.09
C LYS A 97 9.17 -16.31 -8.01
N LYS A 98 10.19 -17.11 -7.71
CA LYS A 98 11.15 -16.84 -6.65
C LYS A 98 12.46 -16.35 -7.23
N PHE A 99 13.01 -15.31 -6.64
CA PHE A 99 14.32 -14.74 -6.89
C PHE A 99 15.18 -14.84 -5.62
N SER A 100 16.43 -14.45 -5.68
CA SER A 100 17.34 -14.54 -4.53
C SER A 100 16.95 -13.63 -3.36
N SER A 101 16.38 -12.45 -3.61
CA SER A 101 16.08 -11.41 -2.61
C SER A 101 14.60 -11.04 -2.50
N TYR A 102 13.77 -11.53 -3.42
CA TYR A 102 12.33 -11.25 -3.43
C TYR A 102 11.55 -12.39 -4.10
N GLU A 103 10.25 -12.36 -3.97
CA GLU A 103 9.33 -13.26 -4.65
C GLU A 103 8.16 -12.47 -5.28
N GLU A 104 7.64 -12.99 -6.38
CA GLU A 104 6.42 -12.54 -7.03
C GLU A 104 5.33 -13.58 -6.81
N ARG A 105 4.13 -13.11 -6.54
CA ARG A 105 2.92 -13.92 -6.43
C ARG A 105 1.81 -13.29 -7.26
N ILE A 106 1.19 -14.09 -8.13
CA ILE A 106 0.02 -13.67 -8.88
C ILE A 106 -1.16 -14.52 -8.44
N VAL A 107 -2.27 -13.87 -8.12
CA VAL A 107 -3.52 -14.54 -7.75
C VAL A 107 -4.64 -14.00 -8.63
N VAL A 108 -5.41 -14.90 -9.24
CA VAL A 108 -6.62 -14.55 -9.99
C VAL A 108 -7.77 -15.31 -9.35
N THR A 109 -8.77 -14.57 -8.87
CA THR A 109 -9.96 -15.18 -8.24
C THR A 109 -11.23 -14.80 -9.00
N TRP A 110 -12.21 -15.66 -8.97
CA TRP A 110 -13.57 -15.38 -9.42
C TRP A 110 -14.57 -16.03 -8.47
N SER A 111 -15.55 -15.27 -8.01
CA SER A 111 -16.68 -15.78 -7.23
C SER A 111 -17.93 -15.88 -8.10
N LYS A 112 -18.71 -16.93 -7.88
CA LYS A 112 -20.02 -17.12 -8.50
C LYS A 112 -21.08 -16.15 -7.95
N GLU A 113 -20.81 -15.54 -6.80
CA GLU A 113 -21.71 -14.52 -6.23
C GLU A 113 -21.85 -13.35 -7.19
N ASN A 114 -23.10 -12.94 -7.40
CA ASN A 114 -23.43 -11.84 -8.31
C ASN A 114 -23.22 -10.46 -7.65
N THR A 115 -22.00 -10.24 -7.15
CA THR A 115 -21.58 -8.95 -6.57
C THR A 115 -21.00 -8.07 -7.67
N LYS A 116 -20.99 -6.74 -7.41
CA LYS A 116 -20.42 -5.77 -8.36
C LYS A 116 -18.94 -6.04 -8.69
N GLU A 117 -18.22 -6.65 -7.75
CA GLU A 117 -16.79 -6.97 -7.89
C GLU A 117 -16.61 -8.42 -7.47
N ASN A 118 -16.57 -9.32 -8.42
CA ASN A 118 -16.47 -10.75 -8.16
C ASN A 118 -15.18 -11.39 -8.67
N THR A 119 -14.28 -10.60 -9.25
CA THR A 119 -13.01 -11.07 -9.81
C THR A 119 -11.90 -10.13 -9.39
N PHE A 120 -10.83 -10.71 -8.86
CA PHE A 120 -9.64 -9.98 -8.45
C PHE A 120 -8.42 -10.53 -9.18
N ILE A 121 -7.62 -9.63 -9.75
CA ILE A 121 -6.27 -9.91 -10.22
C ILE A 121 -5.34 -9.22 -9.23
N ILE A 122 -4.52 -10.00 -8.55
CA ILE A 122 -3.55 -9.52 -7.57
C ILE A 122 -2.16 -9.90 -8.07
N PHE A 123 -1.27 -8.92 -8.08
CA PHE A 123 0.17 -9.14 -8.24
C PHE A 123 0.87 -8.58 -7.02
N GLU A 124 1.58 -9.43 -6.30
CA GLU A 124 2.33 -9.07 -5.12
C GLU A 124 3.81 -9.36 -5.33
N VAL A 125 4.63 -8.40 -4.95
CA VAL A 125 6.08 -8.54 -4.84
C VAL A 125 6.47 -8.33 -3.39
N SER A 126 7.28 -9.22 -2.82
CA SER A 126 7.74 -9.08 -1.45
C SER A 126 9.17 -9.58 -1.29
N GLY A 127 9.89 -8.97 -0.35
CA GLY A 127 11.30 -9.31 -0.12
C GLY A 127 11.83 -8.71 1.17
N SER A 128 13.11 -8.98 1.46
CA SER A 128 13.79 -8.46 2.65
C SER A 128 14.43 -7.09 2.41
N LYS A 129 14.97 -6.85 1.22
CA LYS A 129 15.62 -5.59 0.86
C LYS A 129 14.80 -4.88 -0.21
N TRP A 130 14.37 -3.65 0.10
CA TRP A 130 13.62 -2.82 -0.83
C TRP A 130 14.47 -2.40 -2.03
N ASP A 131 13.94 -2.63 -3.23
CA ASP A 131 14.47 -2.13 -4.48
C ASP A 131 13.31 -1.86 -5.44
N PRO A 132 13.06 -0.59 -5.84
CA PRO A 132 11.97 -0.24 -6.76
C PRO A 132 12.13 -0.89 -8.14
N GLY A 133 13.31 -1.40 -8.49
CA GLY A 133 13.54 -2.17 -9.71
C GLY A 133 12.72 -3.47 -9.76
N ASN A 134 12.38 -4.03 -8.61
CA ASN A 134 11.67 -5.31 -8.52
C ASN A 134 10.17 -5.23 -8.90
N ILE A 135 9.59 -4.03 -8.96
CA ILE A 135 8.14 -3.85 -9.27
C ILE A 135 7.86 -3.43 -10.72
N ARG A 136 8.87 -3.25 -11.58
CA ARG A 136 8.73 -2.69 -12.94
C ARG A 136 7.87 -3.50 -13.90
N GLU A 137 7.78 -4.81 -13.73
CA GLU A 137 7.03 -5.70 -14.64
C GLU A 137 5.54 -5.81 -14.29
N MET A 138 5.14 -5.25 -13.14
CA MET A 138 3.80 -5.37 -12.58
C MET A 138 2.71 -4.81 -13.50
N ASP A 139 2.95 -3.67 -14.14
CA ASP A 139 1.94 -2.97 -14.97
C ASP A 139 1.49 -3.78 -16.18
N LYS A 140 2.30 -4.74 -16.65
CA LYS A 140 1.98 -5.58 -17.81
C LYS A 140 0.80 -6.52 -17.57
N ILE A 141 0.55 -6.88 -16.32
CA ILE A 141 -0.50 -7.84 -15.92
C ILE A 141 -1.89 -7.21 -16.05
N PHE A 142 -2.00 -5.94 -15.66
CA PHE A 142 -3.28 -5.26 -15.52
C PHE A 142 -3.78 -4.65 -16.82
N SER A 143 -5.10 -4.50 -16.94
CA SER A 143 -5.76 -3.83 -18.06
C SER A 143 -6.19 -2.40 -17.70
N THR A 144 -6.33 -2.12 -16.41
CA THR A 144 -6.61 -0.80 -15.87
C THR A 144 -5.62 -0.49 -14.74
N LYS A 145 -5.53 0.77 -14.33
CA LYS A 145 -4.67 1.15 -13.20
C LYS A 145 -5.09 0.41 -11.93
N PRO A 146 -4.23 -0.44 -11.35
CA PRO A 146 -4.56 -1.17 -10.13
C PRO A 146 -4.56 -0.25 -8.90
N THR A 147 -5.21 -0.68 -7.84
CA THR A 147 -5.03 -0.11 -6.50
C THR A 147 -3.77 -0.70 -5.90
N ILE A 148 -2.90 0.17 -5.38
CA ILE A 148 -1.63 -0.23 -4.77
C ILE A 148 -1.76 -0.25 -3.25
N TYR A 149 -1.22 -1.29 -2.64
CA TYR A 149 -1.04 -1.44 -1.20
C TYR A 149 0.43 -1.74 -0.93
N THR A 150 1.03 -1.03 0.01
CA THR A 150 2.42 -1.29 0.40
C THR A 150 2.51 -1.50 1.89
N CYS A 151 3.33 -2.46 2.32
CA CYS A 151 3.57 -2.75 3.73
C CYS A 151 5.06 -2.91 4.01
N VAL A 152 5.47 -2.50 5.19
CA VAL A 152 6.81 -2.73 5.74
C VAL A 152 6.66 -3.36 7.11
N GLN A 153 7.34 -4.47 7.33
CA GLN A 153 7.40 -5.17 8.61
C GLN A 153 8.81 -5.14 9.16
N GLY A 154 8.93 -4.87 10.44
CA GLY A 154 10.21 -4.92 11.16
C GLY A 154 10.06 -5.52 12.55
N VAL A 155 11.20 -5.86 13.13
CA VAL A 155 11.32 -6.32 14.52
C VAL A 155 12.00 -5.23 15.33
N LEU A 156 11.46 -4.92 16.49
CA LEU A 156 12.04 -3.98 17.43
C LEU A 156 13.15 -4.68 18.21
N ASN A 157 14.36 -4.10 18.16
CA ASN A 157 15.56 -4.70 18.76
C ASN A 157 15.53 -4.73 20.30
N ASP A 158 14.83 -3.79 20.90
CA ASP A 158 14.63 -3.74 22.35
C ASP A 158 13.19 -4.15 22.67
N LYS A 159 13.02 -5.05 23.67
CA LYS A 159 11.70 -5.27 24.25
C LYS A 159 11.14 -3.93 24.70
N ILE A 160 9.94 -3.61 24.27
CA ILE A 160 9.28 -2.37 24.68
C ILE A 160 8.95 -2.49 26.16
N GLU A 161 9.90 -2.06 27.00
CA GLU A 161 9.59 -1.77 28.41
C GLU A 161 8.74 -0.50 28.44
N GLY A 162 7.43 -0.67 28.31
CA GLY A 162 6.52 0.45 28.32
C GLY A 162 5.34 0.27 27.35
N VAL A 163 4.62 1.34 27.16
CA VAL A 163 3.36 1.31 26.43
C VAL A 163 3.66 1.27 24.93
N LEU A 164 3.25 0.19 24.21
CA LEU A 164 3.30 0.04 22.75
C LEU A 164 2.80 1.30 22.02
N GLN A 165 1.93 2.04 22.69
CA GLN A 165 1.39 3.33 22.27
C GLN A 165 2.44 4.39 22.02
N ASN A 166 3.49 4.47 22.86
CA ASN A 166 4.54 5.48 22.71
C ASN A 166 5.30 5.26 21.40
N LYS A 167 5.60 4.00 21.07
CA LYS A 167 6.28 3.64 19.84
C LYS A 167 5.39 3.95 18.63
N THR A 168 4.11 3.57 18.69
CA THR A 168 3.12 3.89 17.63
C THR A 168 3.02 5.40 17.41
N ASN A 169 2.97 6.21 18.48
CA ASN A 169 2.89 7.66 18.38
C ASN A 169 4.15 8.29 17.77
N GLN A 170 5.34 7.72 18.03
CA GLN A 170 6.59 8.16 17.40
C GLN A 170 6.57 7.89 15.89
N VAL A 171 6.17 6.69 15.47
CA VAL A 171 6.05 6.33 14.04
C VAL A 171 5.01 7.21 13.34
N LEU A 172 3.85 7.46 13.96
CA LEU A 172 2.83 8.39 13.43
C LEU A 172 3.39 9.79 13.20
N LYS A 173 4.17 10.30 14.17
CA LYS A 173 4.81 11.62 14.07
C LYS A 173 5.80 11.66 12.90
N ASP A 174 6.66 10.65 12.77
CA ASP A 174 7.65 10.58 11.69
C ASP A 174 6.98 10.47 10.31
N LEU A 175 5.87 9.76 10.22
CA LEU A 175 5.03 9.71 9.01
C LEU A 175 4.13 10.94 8.82
N SER A 176 4.16 11.93 9.71
CA SER A 176 3.26 13.10 9.67
C SER A 176 1.78 12.69 9.56
N ALA A 177 1.39 11.60 10.20
CA ALA A 177 0.06 11.02 10.17
C ALA A 177 -0.70 11.30 11.47
N ARG A 178 -2.00 11.61 11.36
CA ARG A 178 -2.91 11.82 12.48
C ARG A 178 -3.72 10.55 12.72
N ALA A 179 -3.71 10.03 13.94
CA ALA A 179 -4.55 8.90 14.33
C ALA A 179 -6.05 9.22 14.13
N ILE A 180 -6.78 8.26 13.58
CA ILE A 180 -8.22 8.32 13.34
C ILE A 180 -8.94 7.31 14.22
N GLU A 181 -8.50 6.06 14.20
CA GLU A 181 -9.05 4.97 14.99
C GLU A 181 -7.91 4.20 15.65
N LYS A 182 -8.17 3.66 16.83
CA LYS A 182 -7.16 2.93 17.61
C LYS A 182 -7.81 1.76 18.34
N ILE A 183 -7.12 0.62 18.30
CA ILE A 183 -7.41 -0.56 19.09
C ILE A 183 -6.18 -0.81 19.97
N GLU A 184 -6.40 -0.99 21.26
CA GLU A 184 -5.34 -1.21 22.25
C GLU A 184 -5.67 -2.40 23.12
N GLU A 185 -4.74 -3.32 23.17
CA GLU A 185 -4.74 -4.48 24.04
C GLU A 185 -3.38 -4.58 24.74
N ARG A 186 -3.24 -5.45 25.73
CA ARG A 186 -2.00 -5.60 26.52
C ARG A 186 -0.76 -5.88 25.64
N ALA A 187 -0.92 -6.70 24.60
CA ALA A 187 0.18 -7.13 23.73
C ALA A 187 -0.01 -6.72 22.27
N PHE A 188 -0.96 -5.83 21.99
CA PHE A 188 -1.29 -5.43 20.63
C PHE A 188 -1.84 -4.01 20.58
N VAL A 189 -1.33 -3.24 19.63
CA VAL A 189 -1.87 -1.92 19.26
C VAL A 189 -2.04 -1.86 17.76
N SER A 190 -3.20 -1.40 17.30
CA SER A 190 -3.44 -1.08 15.89
C SER A 190 -4.02 0.31 15.78
N VAL A 191 -3.47 1.12 14.86
CA VAL A 191 -3.90 2.49 14.61
C VAL A 191 -4.13 2.69 13.13
N SER A 192 -5.35 3.10 12.77
CA SER A 192 -5.66 3.65 11.45
C SER A 192 -5.47 5.17 11.50
N ALA A 193 -4.74 5.72 10.55
CA ALA A 193 -4.31 7.11 10.54
C ALA A 193 -4.45 7.76 9.15
N TYR A 194 -4.33 9.08 9.12
CA TYR A 194 -4.41 9.88 7.91
C TYR A 194 -3.20 10.80 7.75
N ASN A 195 -2.45 10.63 6.65
CA ASN A 195 -1.43 11.57 6.19
C ASN A 195 -2.01 12.42 5.06
N LYS A 196 -2.09 13.73 5.26
CA LYS A 196 -2.68 14.68 4.30
C LYS A 196 -1.92 14.84 2.98
N LYS A 197 -0.66 14.39 2.93
CA LYS A 197 0.19 14.46 1.73
C LYS A 197 0.02 13.23 0.82
N TRP A 198 -0.53 12.13 1.35
CA TRP A 198 -0.77 10.90 0.61
C TRP A 198 -2.21 10.92 0.07
N ASN A 199 -2.37 10.63 -1.21
CA ASN A 199 -3.60 10.85 -1.97
C ASN A 199 -4.51 9.62 -2.16
N ASP A 200 -4.13 8.46 -1.66
CA ASP A 200 -4.79 7.16 -1.81
C ASP A 200 -5.64 6.76 -0.58
N ALA A 201 -6.36 7.72 -0.04
CA ALA A 201 -7.15 7.50 1.16
C ALA A 201 -8.40 6.65 0.91
N LEU A 202 -8.63 5.69 1.79
CA LEU A 202 -9.89 4.96 1.91
C LEU A 202 -10.87 5.79 2.76
N SER A 203 -12.12 5.84 2.30
CA SER A 203 -13.19 6.49 3.06
C SER A 203 -13.80 5.50 4.04
N THR A 204 -13.78 5.82 5.31
CA THR A 204 -14.57 5.15 6.34
C THR A 204 -15.92 5.91 6.52
N ASN A 205 -16.79 5.40 7.37
CA ASN A 205 -18.09 6.05 7.65
C ASN A 205 -17.95 7.45 8.27
N ARG A 206 -16.78 7.84 8.75
CA ARG A 206 -16.56 9.10 9.48
C ARG A 206 -15.41 9.93 8.93
N GLU A 207 -14.29 9.30 8.55
CA GLU A 207 -13.07 10.00 8.15
C GLU A 207 -12.33 9.22 7.04
N LYS A 208 -11.25 9.82 6.54
CA LYS A 208 -10.34 9.17 5.59
C LYS A 208 -9.16 8.56 6.33
N ILE A 209 -8.71 7.38 5.88
CA ILE A 209 -7.49 6.72 6.35
C ILE A 209 -6.61 6.37 5.16
N ASN A 210 -5.30 6.46 5.32
CA ASN A 210 -4.31 6.04 4.33
C ASN A 210 -2.99 5.55 4.93
N VAL A 211 -2.96 5.36 6.24
CA VAL A 211 -1.86 4.75 6.98
C VAL A 211 -2.44 3.83 8.03
N GLN A 212 -1.90 2.64 8.16
CA GLN A 212 -2.20 1.75 9.26
C GLN A 212 -0.90 1.29 9.90
N ILE A 213 -0.85 1.28 11.23
CA ILE A 213 0.30 0.81 12.01
C ILE A 213 -0.21 -0.23 12.98
N ALA A 214 0.49 -1.35 13.09
CA ALA A 214 0.21 -2.36 14.10
C ALA A 214 1.49 -2.80 14.78
N ILE A 215 1.44 -2.96 16.10
CA ILE A 215 2.52 -3.53 16.91
C ILE A 215 1.96 -4.69 17.68
N ARG A 216 2.64 -5.82 17.60
CA ARG A 216 2.35 -7.03 18.36
C ARG A 216 3.57 -7.41 19.19
N SER A 217 3.36 -7.54 20.48
CA SER A 217 4.38 -8.04 21.43
C SER A 217 4.13 -9.51 21.73
N THR A 218 5.20 -10.30 21.63
CA THR A 218 5.21 -11.71 22.02
C THR A 218 6.34 -11.95 23.03
N ASP A 219 6.40 -13.13 23.63
CA ASP A 219 7.48 -13.46 24.58
C ASP A 219 8.88 -13.36 23.95
N ASN A 220 8.98 -13.57 22.65
CA ASN A 220 10.25 -13.66 21.93
C ASN A 220 10.61 -12.39 21.18
N LYS A 221 9.63 -11.65 20.63
CA LYS A 221 9.89 -10.45 19.83
C LYS A 221 8.69 -9.50 19.77
N ASP A 222 8.98 -8.24 19.55
CA ASP A 222 8.01 -7.21 19.24
C ASP A 222 8.08 -6.92 17.74
N THR A 223 6.98 -7.15 17.05
CA THR A 223 6.85 -6.92 15.61
C THR A 223 6.05 -5.66 15.35
N ILE A 224 6.54 -4.81 14.45
CA ILE A 224 5.83 -3.62 13.96
C ILE A 224 5.57 -3.74 12.47
N VAL A 225 4.37 -3.38 12.05
CA VAL A 225 3.99 -3.32 10.64
C VAL A 225 3.37 -1.96 10.34
N VAL A 226 3.77 -1.37 9.23
CA VAL A 226 3.16 -0.15 8.67
C VAL A 226 2.70 -0.43 7.26
N GLY A 227 1.48 -0.01 6.93
CA GLY A 227 0.92 -0.18 5.59
C GLY A 227 0.16 1.04 5.09
N THR A 228 0.09 1.17 3.78
CA THR A 228 -0.71 2.18 3.08
C THR A 228 -1.48 1.55 1.91
N PRO A 229 -2.76 1.92 1.69
CA PRO A 229 -3.62 2.67 2.63
C PRO A 229 -3.97 1.89 3.89
N ILE A 230 -3.82 0.55 3.89
CA ILE A 230 -4.01 -0.37 5.02
C ILE A 230 -2.96 -1.48 4.98
N ILE A 231 -2.80 -2.20 6.07
CA ILE A 231 -1.97 -3.41 6.13
C ILE A 231 -2.69 -4.55 5.40
N THR A 232 -1.98 -5.18 4.47
CA THR A 232 -2.46 -6.33 3.68
C THR A 232 -1.66 -7.61 3.92
N SER A 233 -0.53 -7.52 4.63
CA SER A 233 0.29 -8.66 5.02
C SER A 233 -0.14 -9.24 6.37
N GLU A 234 -0.04 -10.56 6.53
CA GLU A 234 -0.16 -11.22 7.83
C GLU A 234 1.11 -10.97 8.67
N TYR A 235 0.97 -10.76 9.97
CA TYR A 235 2.04 -10.45 10.92
C TYR A 235 1.81 -11.07 12.31
#